data_2e4b5dfb7b3bb676de36de5b9fdc4735
#
_entry.id   2e4b5dfb7b3bb676de36de5b9fdc4735
#
_cell.length_a   1.000
_cell.length_b   1.000
_cell.length_c   1.000
_cell.angle_alpha   90.00
_cell.angle_beta   90.00
_cell.angle_gamma   90.00
#
_symmetry.space_group_name_H-M   'P 1'
#
loop_
_entity.id
_entity.type
_entity.pdbx_description
1 polymer ?
#
loop_
_entity_poly.entity_id
_entity_poly.type
_entity_poly.pdbx_seq_one_letter_code
_entity_poly.pdbx_strand_id
1 'polypeptide(L)'
;MGGCRDPRRPAVRLSRPSTLLCAFLTLLNDRLGESIVFPLLPFLLADFTTDGRTLGLLAGSYAIAQFSFTPLIGALSDRYGRKPVITACVAGSVLGLGLFALTVILPWSRLWPEAAAAGLPLALLFAARLIDGVSGGTAATAAAVLADISTPERRARAFGLIGVAFGLGFILGPALGGLLGRINVSLPLLLAVGFAALNLVVVVTLLPETHPPNERLPLPRVWELQPFGQLQRVFADPRVRRLCAAFFLFFLGFSGFTALLVLYFKQAFGWGPGLSAGAFLVVGVVATVVQGGLIGPLVQRLGEWRLTQIGLGCVMAGFLLVPLADRGNAVPLVFTAVAILALGTGLVTPSLRSLVSRRLADSGQGAALGSLQGLQSLASFLGPPLAGLAYETIGRRSPFWLGILLMAVVVWLVAAGSHRQAEATP
;
A
#
# COMPACT_ATOMS: atom_id res chain seq x y z
N MET A 1 -18.31 39.70 -9.57
CA MET A 1 -17.19 40.52 -9.11
C MET A 1 -15.91 39.78 -9.45
N GLY A 2 -15.21 40.27 -10.47
CA GLY A 2 -14.04 39.62 -11.04
C GLY A 2 -12.80 39.73 -10.15
N GLY A 3 -12.30 38.59 -9.68
CA GLY A 3 -11.02 38.51 -8.99
C GLY A 3 -9.86 38.71 -9.97
N CYS A 4 -9.26 39.91 -9.91
CA CYS A 4 -8.03 40.28 -10.60
C CYS A 4 -6.91 39.26 -10.24
N ARG A 5 -6.46 38.47 -11.18
CA ARG A 5 -5.21 37.71 -11.07
C ARG A 5 -4.04 38.70 -11.08
N ASP A 6 -3.33 38.79 -9.96
CA ASP A 6 -2.10 39.55 -9.85
C ASP A 6 -1.05 38.99 -10.84
N PRO A 7 -0.62 39.78 -11.85
CA PRO A 7 0.36 39.35 -12.84
C PRO A 7 1.81 39.24 -12.29
N ARG A 8 2.02 39.51 -11.02
CA ARG A 8 3.34 39.48 -10.35
C ARG A 8 3.61 38.18 -9.56
N ARG A 9 2.81 37.13 -9.72
CA ARG A 9 3.24 35.85 -9.18
C ARG A 9 4.57 35.47 -9.86
N PRO A 10 5.70 35.43 -9.13
CA PRO A 10 6.90 34.87 -9.71
C PRO A 10 6.51 33.44 -10.11
N ALA A 11 6.48 33.18 -11.41
CA ALA A 11 6.42 31.82 -11.90
C ALA A 11 7.59 31.11 -11.19
N VAL A 12 7.29 30.34 -10.15
CA VAL A 12 8.24 29.39 -9.58
C VAL A 12 8.71 28.64 -10.80
N ARG A 13 9.98 28.83 -11.17
CA ARG A 13 10.59 28.29 -12.40
C ARG A 13 10.34 26.79 -12.37
N LEU A 14 9.27 26.44 -13.05
CA LEU A 14 8.67 25.13 -13.11
C LEU A 14 9.71 24.14 -13.60
N SER A 15 9.80 23.07 -12.87
CA SER A 15 10.50 21.84 -13.22
C SER A 15 11.97 22.03 -13.50
N ARG A 16 12.77 22.18 -12.47
CA ARG A 16 14.06 21.52 -12.55
C ARG A 16 13.71 20.03 -12.69
N PRO A 17 14.09 19.36 -13.77
CA PRO A 17 13.83 17.91 -13.95
C PRO A 17 14.32 17.11 -12.75
N SER A 18 15.27 17.66 -11.97
CA SER A 18 15.74 17.16 -10.69
C SER A 18 14.66 17.05 -9.60
N THR A 19 13.72 17.99 -9.46
CA THR A 19 12.66 17.94 -8.42
C THR A 19 11.64 16.86 -8.72
N LEU A 20 11.23 16.75 -9.98
CA LEU A 20 10.32 15.68 -10.42
C LEU A 20 10.96 14.30 -10.24
N LEU A 21 12.23 14.17 -10.62
CA LEU A 21 12.99 12.94 -10.44
C LEU A 21 13.15 12.59 -8.97
N CYS A 22 13.47 13.57 -8.11
CA CYS A 22 13.59 13.36 -6.67
C CYS A 22 12.27 12.87 -6.05
N ALA A 23 11.14 13.51 -6.36
CA ALA A 23 9.82 13.07 -5.88
C ALA A 23 9.46 11.66 -6.39
N PHE A 24 9.77 11.37 -7.65
CA PHE A 24 9.57 10.03 -8.22
C PHE A 24 10.45 8.97 -7.55
N LEU A 25 11.74 9.24 -7.36
CA LEU A 25 12.66 8.32 -6.67
C LEU A 25 12.23 8.07 -5.22
N THR A 26 11.72 9.10 -4.55
CA THR A 26 11.19 8.95 -3.18
C THR A 26 9.97 8.04 -3.14
N LEU A 27 9.03 8.21 -4.08
CA LEU A 27 7.85 7.33 -4.20
C LEU A 27 8.26 5.89 -4.56
N LEU A 28 9.18 5.73 -5.51
CA LEU A 28 9.69 4.43 -5.91
C LEU A 28 10.39 3.73 -4.75
N ASN A 29 11.24 4.45 -4.02
CA ASN A 29 11.96 3.90 -2.86
C ASN A 29 11.02 3.44 -1.74
N ASP A 30 10.00 4.25 -1.43
CA ASP A 30 8.98 3.90 -0.46
C ASP A 30 8.27 2.56 -0.83
N ARG A 31 7.92 2.41 -2.10
CA ARG A 31 7.31 1.17 -2.60
C ARG A 31 8.27 -0.02 -2.70
N LEU A 32 9.54 0.24 -3.05
CA LEU A 32 10.58 -0.80 -3.07
C LEU A 32 10.84 -1.35 -1.66
N GLY A 33 11.01 -0.48 -0.66
CA GLY A 33 11.23 -0.89 0.72
C GLY A 33 10.14 -1.83 1.23
N GLU A 34 8.88 -1.47 0.99
CA GLU A 34 7.74 -2.31 1.36
C GLU A 34 7.71 -3.64 0.58
N SER A 35 7.85 -3.59 -0.74
CA SER A 35 7.67 -4.75 -1.63
C SER A 35 8.83 -5.75 -1.60
N ILE A 36 10.05 -5.33 -1.24
CA ILE A 36 11.20 -6.21 -1.03
C ILE A 36 11.00 -7.04 0.24
N VAL A 37 10.59 -6.40 1.33
CA VAL A 37 10.53 -7.03 2.67
C VAL A 37 9.30 -7.91 2.82
N PHE A 38 8.17 -7.47 2.29
CA PHE A 38 6.87 -8.09 2.51
C PHE A 38 6.81 -9.59 2.14
N PRO A 39 7.29 -10.05 0.96
CA PRO A 39 7.29 -11.48 0.61
C PRO A 39 8.29 -12.31 1.42
N LEU A 40 9.24 -11.66 2.08
CA LEU A 40 10.27 -12.34 2.86
C LEU A 40 9.95 -12.41 4.35
N LEU A 41 8.92 -11.70 4.80
CA LEU A 41 8.59 -11.57 6.22
C LEU A 41 8.51 -12.91 6.96
N PRO A 42 7.86 -13.98 6.47
CA PRO A 42 7.83 -15.28 7.14
C PRO A 42 9.18 -16.00 7.21
N PHE A 43 10.13 -15.62 6.35
CA PHE A 43 11.49 -16.17 6.37
C PHE A 43 12.38 -15.36 7.31
N LEU A 44 12.27 -14.03 7.32
CA LEU A 44 13.00 -13.13 8.20
C LEU A 44 12.64 -13.34 9.68
N LEU A 45 11.40 -13.74 9.93
CA LEU A 45 10.88 -13.95 11.29
C LEU A 45 10.96 -15.40 11.74
N ALA A 46 11.51 -16.32 10.92
CA ALA A 46 11.49 -17.76 11.22
C ALA A 46 12.16 -18.12 12.55
N ASP A 47 13.19 -17.35 12.98
CA ASP A 47 13.90 -17.54 14.22
C ASP A 47 13.18 -16.93 15.44
N PHE A 48 12.17 -16.09 15.23
CA PHE A 48 11.42 -15.39 16.28
C PHE A 48 10.00 -15.90 16.43
N THR A 49 9.34 -16.22 15.31
CA THR A 49 7.98 -16.73 15.31
C THR A 49 7.63 -17.43 13.99
N THR A 50 6.81 -18.45 14.08
CA THR A 50 6.17 -19.10 12.91
C THR A 50 4.65 -18.99 12.96
N ASP A 51 4.13 -18.27 13.95
CA ASP A 51 2.71 -18.06 14.21
C ASP A 51 2.13 -17.03 13.25
N GLY A 52 1.07 -17.39 12.53
CA GLY A 52 0.38 -16.54 11.58
C GLY A 52 -0.32 -15.34 12.23
N ARG A 53 -0.73 -15.47 13.50
CA ARG A 53 -1.31 -14.38 14.28
C ARG A 53 -0.29 -13.27 14.52
N THR A 54 0.91 -13.63 14.99
CA THR A 54 2.00 -12.69 15.25
C THR A 54 2.47 -12.03 13.95
N LEU A 55 2.59 -12.78 12.85
CA LEU A 55 2.87 -12.25 11.52
C LEU A 55 1.83 -11.23 11.06
N GLY A 56 0.56 -11.57 11.22
CA GLY A 56 -0.56 -10.68 10.87
C GLY A 56 -0.55 -9.39 11.70
N LEU A 57 -0.31 -9.48 13.01
CA LEU A 57 -0.19 -8.32 13.89
C LEU A 57 1.00 -7.44 13.51
N LEU A 58 2.15 -8.03 13.18
CA LEU A 58 3.34 -7.29 12.77
C LEU A 58 3.13 -6.58 11.42
N ALA A 59 2.47 -7.23 10.47
CA ALA A 59 2.10 -6.60 9.20
C ALA A 59 1.10 -5.45 9.42
N GLY A 60 0.10 -5.64 10.29
CA GLY A 60 -0.89 -4.63 10.65
C GLY A 60 -0.31 -3.45 11.42
N SER A 61 0.72 -3.64 12.23
CA SER A 61 1.31 -2.58 13.07
C SER A 61 1.87 -1.40 12.24
N TYR A 62 2.47 -1.68 11.09
CA TYR A 62 2.85 -0.64 10.13
C TYR A 62 1.64 0.15 9.63
N ALA A 63 0.59 -0.57 9.20
CA ALA A 63 -0.58 0.05 8.59
C ALA A 63 -1.37 0.93 9.57
N ILE A 64 -1.48 0.55 10.86
CA ILE A 64 -2.17 1.39 11.87
C ILE A 64 -1.37 2.65 12.16
N ALA A 65 -0.04 2.56 12.25
CA ALA A 65 0.81 3.72 12.45
C ALA A 65 0.69 4.67 11.24
N GLN A 66 0.78 4.14 10.01
CA GLN A 66 0.60 4.93 8.80
C GLN A 66 -0.79 5.59 8.75
N PHE A 67 -1.86 4.84 9.03
CA PHE A 67 -3.22 5.37 9.06
C PHE A 67 -3.36 6.53 10.04
N SER A 68 -2.83 6.37 11.25
CA SER A 68 -2.97 7.35 12.32
C SER A 68 -2.17 8.63 12.06
N PHE A 69 -0.97 8.50 11.48
CA PHE A 69 -0.03 9.61 11.34
C PHE A 69 -0.04 10.30 9.98
N THR A 70 -0.55 9.65 8.91
CA THR A 70 -0.59 10.27 7.57
C THR A 70 -1.31 11.63 7.53
N PRO A 71 -2.49 11.84 8.16
CA PRO A 71 -3.12 13.15 8.18
C PRO A 71 -2.29 14.21 8.93
N LEU A 72 -1.66 13.82 10.02
CA LEU A 72 -0.77 14.69 10.79
C LEU A 72 0.46 15.11 9.96
N ILE A 73 1.10 14.15 9.28
CA ILE A 73 2.25 14.41 8.42
C ILE A 73 1.87 15.33 7.26
N GLY A 74 0.69 15.13 6.66
CA GLY A 74 0.15 16.05 5.66
C GLY A 74 0.04 17.47 6.18
N ALA A 75 -0.61 17.67 7.34
CA ALA A 75 -0.77 18.97 7.96
C ALA A 75 0.58 19.60 8.39
N LEU A 76 1.52 18.80 8.91
CA LEU A 76 2.87 19.26 9.23
C LEU A 76 3.59 19.75 7.97
N SER A 77 3.41 19.04 6.85
CA SER A 77 4.02 19.42 5.57
C SER A 77 3.42 20.70 4.98
N ASP A 78 2.14 20.97 5.21
CA ASP A 78 1.50 22.24 4.86
C ASP A 78 1.94 23.39 5.78
N ARG A 79 2.31 23.09 7.01
CA ARG A 79 2.74 24.09 8.02
C ARG A 79 4.23 24.42 7.93
N TYR A 80 5.07 23.40 7.88
CA TYR A 80 6.53 23.56 7.99
C TYR A 80 7.26 23.55 6.64
N GLY A 81 6.56 23.14 5.57
CA GLY A 81 7.10 22.96 4.23
C GLY A 81 7.29 21.48 3.88
N ARG A 82 7.38 21.20 2.59
CA ARG A 82 7.46 19.83 2.06
C ARG A 82 8.79 19.18 2.41
N LYS A 83 9.90 19.88 2.14
CA LYS A 83 11.26 19.32 2.29
C LYS A 83 11.57 18.85 3.71
N PRO A 84 11.39 19.65 4.80
CA PRO A 84 11.75 19.21 6.15
C PRO A 84 10.91 18.01 6.60
N VAL A 85 9.63 17.98 6.24
CA VAL A 85 8.74 16.89 6.66
C VAL A 85 9.05 15.60 5.89
N ILE A 86 9.26 15.65 4.57
CA ILE A 86 9.63 14.46 3.80
C ILE A 86 11.01 13.93 4.23
N THR A 87 11.95 14.83 4.58
CA THR A 87 13.27 14.45 5.11
C THR A 87 13.10 13.68 6.44
N ALA A 88 12.28 14.18 7.35
CA ALA A 88 12.00 13.52 8.62
C ALA A 88 11.33 12.14 8.43
N CYS A 89 10.37 12.04 7.50
CA CYS A 89 9.73 10.78 7.16
C CYS A 89 10.74 9.76 6.58
N VAL A 90 11.56 10.17 5.61
CA VAL A 90 12.57 9.26 5.00
C VAL A 90 13.62 8.85 6.05
N ALA A 91 14.05 9.78 6.93
CA ALA A 91 14.95 9.44 8.04
C ALA A 91 14.32 8.43 9.01
N GLY A 92 13.02 8.60 9.33
CA GLY A 92 12.28 7.65 10.15
C GLY A 92 12.17 6.26 9.49
N SER A 93 11.96 6.19 8.16
CA SER A 93 11.99 4.91 7.43
C SER A 93 13.39 4.25 7.46
N VAL A 94 14.47 5.05 7.34
CA VAL A 94 15.84 4.51 7.51
C VAL A 94 16.03 3.92 8.91
N LEU A 95 15.57 4.63 9.94
CA LEU A 95 15.66 4.14 11.33
C LEU A 95 14.81 2.89 11.56
N GLY A 96 13.56 2.87 11.08
CA GLY A 96 12.66 1.73 11.20
C GLY A 96 13.21 0.49 10.48
N LEU A 97 13.55 0.62 9.20
CA LEU A 97 14.14 -0.49 8.42
C LEU A 97 15.51 -0.91 8.99
N GLY A 98 16.33 0.05 9.44
CA GLY A 98 17.63 -0.22 10.08
C GLY A 98 17.48 -1.00 11.38
N LEU A 99 16.54 -0.61 12.24
CA LEU A 99 16.23 -1.34 13.48
C LEU A 99 15.71 -2.75 13.17
N PHE A 100 14.84 -2.88 12.17
CA PHE A 100 14.33 -4.17 11.72
C PHE A 100 15.48 -5.06 11.24
N ALA A 101 16.37 -4.53 10.39
CA ALA A 101 17.53 -5.25 9.86
C ALA A 101 18.48 -5.67 10.97
N LEU A 102 18.80 -4.77 11.89
CA LEU A 102 19.66 -5.04 13.03
C LEU A 102 19.08 -6.16 13.90
N THR A 103 17.78 -6.10 14.18
CA THR A 103 17.11 -7.12 14.99
C THR A 103 17.14 -8.49 14.32
N VAL A 104 16.96 -8.58 13.00
CA VAL A 104 16.99 -9.86 12.27
C VAL A 104 18.40 -10.44 12.18
N ILE A 105 19.43 -9.60 12.06
CA ILE A 105 20.81 -10.04 11.82
C ILE A 105 21.52 -10.43 13.11
N LEU A 106 21.17 -9.81 14.24
CA LEU A 106 21.84 -10.07 15.52
C LEU A 106 21.56 -11.49 16.04
N PRO A 107 22.60 -12.25 16.46
CA PRO A 107 22.43 -13.57 17.05
C PRO A 107 22.04 -13.46 18.54
N TRP A 108 20.79 -13.10 18.80
CA TRP A 108 20.23 -12.83 20.13
C TRP A 108 20.49 -13.94 21.15
N SER A 109 20.31 -15.18 20.72
CA SER A 109 20.52 -16.35 21.60
C SER A 109 21.98 -16.50 22.10
N ARG A 110 22.94 -15.93 21.37
CA ARG A 110 24.36 -15.95 21.76
C ARG A 110 24.77 -14.73 22.57
N LEU A 111 24.28 -13.54 22.17
CA LEU A 111 24.70 -12.25 22.77
C LEU A 111 23.92 -11.94 24.04
N TRP A 112 22.59 -12.17 24.01
CA TRP A 112 21.69 -11.83 25.12
C TRP A 112 20.58 -12.90 25.25
N PRO A 113 20.91 -14.11 25.76
CA PRO A 113 19.95 -15.22 25.84
C PRO A 113 18.73 -14.89 26.69
N GLU A 114 18.89 -14.15 27.78
CA GLU A 114 17.81 -13.72 28.66
C GLU A 114 16.86 -12.75 27.94
N ALA A 115 17.41 -11.78 27.21
CA ALA A 115 16.62 -10.83 26.41
C ALA A 115 15.89 -11.51 25.25
N ALA A 116 16.52 -12.54 24.65
CA ALA A 116 15.88 -13.36 23.63
C ALA A 116 14.70 -14.15 24.21
N ALA A 117 14.88 -14.79 25.37
CA ALA A 117 13.83 -15.51 26.07
C ALA A 117 12.68 -14.60 26.55
N ALA A 118 12.98 -13.35 26.90
CA ALA A 118 12.00 -12.33 27.28
C ALA A 118 11.22 -11.74 26.08
N GLY A 119 11.51 -12.17 24.85
CA GLY A 119 10.80 -11.70 23.65
C GLY A 119 11.21 -10.29 23.17
N LEU A 120 12.35 -9.76 23.65
CA LEU A 120 12.85 -8.44 23.25
C LEU A 120 13.02 -8.29 21.73
N PRO A 121 13.57 -9.29 20.98
CA PRO A 121 13.69 -9.17 19.53
C PRO A 121 12.34 -8.94 18.83
N LEU A 122 11.30 -9.66 19.25
CA LEU A 122 9.97 -9.48 18.68
C LEU A 122 9.40 -8.09 19.00
N ALA A 123 9.59 -7.60 20.22
CA ALA A 123 9.18 -6.24 20.59
C ALA A 123 9.92 -5.17 19.75
N LEU A 124 11.22 -5.35 19.48
CA LEU A 124 11.99 -4.46 18.60
C LEU A 124 11.50 -4.50 17.16
N LEU A 125 11.09 -5.66 16.64
CA LEU A 125 10.48 -5.77 15.30
C LEU A 125 9.16 -5.00 15.23
N PHE A 126 8.30 -5.07 16.25
CA PHE A 126 7.09 -4.24 16.33
C PHE A 126 7.42 -2.75 16.41
N ALA A 127 8.38 -2.35 17.23
CA ALA A 127 8.84 -0.97 17.33
C ALA A 127 9.36 -0.46 15.97
N ALA A 128 10.16 -1.26 15.28
CA ALA A 128 10.68 -0.96 13.96
C ALA A 128 9.55 -0.72 12.94
N ARG A 129 8.54 -1.59 12.93
CA ARG A 129 7.36 -1.44 12.05
C ARG A 129 6.51 -0.23 12.40
N LEU A 130 6.37 0.10 13.69
CA LEU A 130 5.65 1.31 14.12
C LEU A 130 6.40 2.58 13.72
N ILE A 131 7.73 2.64 13.90
CA ILE A 131 8.58 3.77 13.48
C ILE A 131 8.47 3.98 11.96
N ASP A 132 8.61 2.91 11.18
CA ASP A 132 8.49 2.97 9.73
C ASP A 132 7.07 3.38 9.30
N GLY A 133 6.03 2.85 9.97
CA GLY A 133 4.64 3.21 9.72
C GLY A 133 4.31 4.67 10.06
N VAL A 134 4.82 5.21 11.17
CA VAL A 134 4.73 6.66 11.50
C VAL A 134 5.34 7.49 10.38
N SER A 135 6.44 7.02 9.79
CA SER A 135 7.14 7.67 8.68
C SER A 135 6.44 7.49 7.33
N GLY A 136 5.43 6.62 7.23
CA GLY A 136 4.72 6.25 6.00
C GLY A 136 3.93 7.38 5.31
N GLY A 137 3.97 8.61 5.83
CA GLY A 137 3.49 9.83 5.17
C GLY A 137 4.36 10.31 4.00
N THR A 138 5.50 9.67 3.76
CA THR A 138 6.43 9.98 2.66
C THR A 138 5.73 10.02 1.30
N ALA A 139 4.93 8.99 0.98
CA ALA A 139 4.21 8.93 -0.29
C ALA A 139 3.19 10.07 -0.44
N ALA A 140 2.47 10.43 0.62
CA ALA A 140 1.52 11.54 0.60
C ALA A 140 2.22 12.89 0.41
N THR A 141 3.34 13.12 1.12
CA THR A 141 4.13 14.35 0.99
C THR A 141 4.80 14.46 -0.39
N ALA A 142 5.34 13.36 -0.94
CA ALA A 142 5.90 13.34 -2.28
C ALA A 142 4.83 13.60 -3.36
N ALA A 143 3.61 13.07 -3.18
CA ALA A 143 2.48 13.39 -4.05
C ALA A 143 2.09 14.88 -3.97
N ALA A 144 2.17 15.50 -2.78
CA ALA A 144 1.97 16.93 -2.60
C ALA A 144 3.06 17.75 -3.33
N VAL A 145 4.34 17.36 -3.23
CA VAL A 145 5.43 17.96 -4.03
C VAL A 145 5.11 17.90 -5.52
N LEU A 146 4.67 16.74 -6.03
CA LEU A 146 4.27 16.61 -7.43
C LEU A 146 3.11 17.53 -7.81
N ALA A 147 2.15 17.73 -6.91
CA ALA A 147 1.04 18.66 -7.11
C ALA A 147 1.51 20.12 -7.16
N ASP A 148 2.41 20.50 -6.24
CA ASP A 148 2.94 21.87 -6.11
C ASP A 148 3.75 22.30 -7.37
N ILE A 149 4.51 21.37 -7.97
CA ILE A 149 5.34 21.66 -9.17
C ILE A 149 4.58 21.46 -10.50
N SER A 150 3.32 21.02 -10.47
CA SER A 150 2.57 20.69 -11.68
C SER A 150 1.51 21.74 -11.99
N THR A 151 1.47 22.19 -13.26
CA THR A 151 0.33 23.00 -13.74
C THR A 151 -0.93 22.14 -13.79
N PRO A 152 -2.14 22.73 -13.75
CA PRO A 152 -3.41 21.99 -13.83
C PRO A 152 -3.46 21.01 -15.01
N GLU A 153 -2.92 21.39 -16.19
CA GLU A 153 -2.92 20.59 -17.41
C GLU A 153 -1.98 19.39 -17.33
N ARG A 154 -0.87 19.52 -16.57
CA ARG A 154 0.17 18.48 -16.41
C ARG A 154 -0.03 17.63 -15.16
N ARG A 155 -0.93 18.03 -14.26
CA ARG A 155 -1.17 17.36 -12.97
C ARG A 155 -1.51 15.88 -13.13
N ALA A 156 -2.37 15.54 -14.11
CA ALA A 156 -2.71 14.15 -14.40
C ALA A 156 -1.47 13.31 -14.78
N ARG A 157 -0.54 13.88 -15.57
CA ARG A 157 0.71 13.19 -15.94
C ARG A 157 1.64 13.03 -14.75
N ALA A 158 1.75 14.04 -13.88
CA ALA A 158 2.56 13.96 -12.66
C ALA A 158 2.04 12.89 -11.70
N PHE A 159 0.72 12.81 -11.50
CA PHE A 159 0.11 11.74 -10.71
C PHE A 159 0.25 10.36 -11.36
N GLY A 160 0.34 10.30 -12.70
CA GLY A 160 0.68 9.06 -13.40
C GLY A 160 2.03 8.46 -12.98
N LEU A 161 3.01 9.30 -12.60
CA LEU A 161 4.30 8.84 -12.08
C LEU A 161 4.17 8.08 -10.76
N ILE A 162 3.17 8.40 -9.93
CA ILE A 162 2.87 7.63 -8.70
C ILE A 162 2.53 6.18 -9.08
N GLY A 163 1.67 6.01 -10.10
CA GLY A 163 1.32 4.66 -10.60
C GLY A 163 2.52 3.92 -11.17
N VAL A 164 3.41 4.61 -11.89
CA VAL A 164 4.66 4.04 -12.41
C VAL A 164 5.58 3.62 -11.27
N ALA A 165 5.75 4.45 -10.23
CA ALA A 165 6.56 4.12 -9.06
C ALA A 165 6.01 2.87 -8.33
N PHE A 166 4.68 2.79 -8.17
CA PHE A 166 4.02 1.61 -7.62
C PHE A 166 4.29 0.36 -8.47
N GLY A 167 4.05 0.43 -9.78
CA GLY A 167 4.26 -0.70 -10.70
C GLY A 167 5.71 -1.19 -10.68
N LEU A 168 6.68 -0.28 -10.80
CA LEU A 168 8.10 -0.62 -10.73
C LEU A 168 8.49 -1.20 -9.36
N GLY A 169 7.97 -0.64 -8.26
CA GLY A 169 8.21 -1.16 -6.92
C GLY A 169 7.73 -2.60 -6.77
N PHE A 170 6.53 -2.91 -7.23
CA PHE A 170 5.97 -4.26 -7.17
C PHE A 170 6.62 -5.27 -8.14
N ILE A 171 7.31 -4.83 -9.19
CA ILE A 171 8.10 -5.70 -10.07
C ILE A 171 9.49 -5.92 -9.46
N LEU A 172 10.21 -4.82 -9.19
CA LEU A 172 11.60 -4.86 -8.79
C LEU A 172 11.77 -5.39 -7.36
N GLY A 173 10.83 -5.07 -6.45
CA GLY A 173 10.90 -5.48 -5.06
C GLY A 173 10.96 -7.00 -4.89
N PRO A 174 9.95 -7.75 -5.32
CA PRO A 174 9.97 -9.21 -5.24
C PRO A 174 11.10 -9.84 -6.05
N ALA A 175 11.46 -9.27 -7.21
CA ALA A 175 12.57 -9.77 -8.02
C ALA A 175 13.91 -9.68 -7.26
N LEU A 176 14.22 -8.50 -6.72
CA LEU A 176 15.43 -8.29 -5.91
C LEU A 176 15.37 -9.09 -4.60
N GLY A 177 14.21 -9.08 -3.92
CA GLY A 177 13.98 -9.84 -2.70
C GLY A 177 14.19 -11.34 -2.90
N GLY A 178 13.62 -11.91 -3.96
CA GLY A 178 13.75 -13.33 -4.28
C GLY A 178 15.14 -13.74 -4.72
N LEU A 179 15.80 -12.90 -5.53
CA LEU A 179 17.15 -13.17 -6.01
C LEU A 179 18.18 -13.17 -4.86
N LEU A 180 18.17 -12.10 -4.06
CA LEU A 180 19.10 -11.95 -2.94
C LEU A 180 18.73 -12.87 -1.78
N GLY A 181 17.45 -13.12 -1.53
CA GLY A 181 16.97 -14.02 -0.49
C GLY A 181 17.35 -15.49 -0.69
N ARG A 182 17.73 -15.89 -1.93
CA ARG A 182 18.33 -17.21 -2.19
C ARG A 182 19.77 -17.32 -1.67
N ILE A 183 20.50 -16.20 -1.66
CA ILE A 183 21.88 -16.14 -1.18
C ILE A 183 21.86 -16.03 0.35
N ASN A 184 21.17 -15.02 0.86
CA ASN A 184 20.96 -14.80 2.29
C ASN A 184 19.67 -14.02 2.50
N VAL A 185 18.82 -14.48 3.40
CA VAL A 185 17.49 -13.88 3.66
C VAL A 185 17.58 -12.44 4.17
N SER A 186 18.71 -12.07 4.81
CA SER A 186 18.93 -10.70 5.31
C SER A 186 19.40 -9.70 4.24
N LEU A 187 19.96 -10.15 3.12
CA LEU A 187 20.49 -9.26 2.07
C LEU A 187 19.41 -8.33 1.46
N PRO A 188 18.20 -8.80 1.14
CA PRO A 188 17.14 -7.93 0.65
C PRO A 188 16.80 -6.81 1.63
N LEU A 189 16.84 -7.11 2.93
CA LEU A 189 16.55 -6.14 3.98
C LEU A 189 17.64 -5.06 4.06
N LEU A 190 18.93 -5.46 4.00
CA LEU A 190 20.05 -4.53 3.93
C LEU A 190 19.99 -3.66 2.68
N LEU A 191 19.57 -4.22 1.53
CA LEU A 191 19.36 -3.46 0.31
C LEU A 191 18.24 -2.43 0.48
N ALA A 192 17.14 -2.77 1.13
CA ALA A 192 16.04 -1.84 1.42
C ALA A 192 16.52 -0.68 2.31
N VAL A 193 17.31 -0.96 3.35
CA VAL A 193 17.96 0.07 4.19
C VAL A 193 18.88 0.95 3.36
N GLY A 194 19.70 0.36 2.49
CA GLY A 194 20.62 1.10 1.60
C GLY A 194 19.86 2.03 0.65
N PHE A 195 18.77 1.57 0.05
CA PHE A 195 17.91 2.41 -0.80
C PHE A 195 17.24 3.54 0.00
N ALA A 196 16.76 3.27 1.21
CA ALA A 196 16.17 4.31 2.07
C ALA A 196 17.22 5.36 2.47
N ALA A 197 18.45 4.94 2.82
CA ALA A 197 19.56 5.83 3.14
C ALA A 197 19.99 6.67 1.93
N LEU A 198 20.09 6.06 0.75
CA LEU A 198 20.39 6.77 -0.50
C LEU A 198 19.29 7.80 -0.81
N ASN A 199 18.02 7.42 -0.64
CA ASN A 199 16.90 8.35 -0.82
C ASN A 199 16.96 9.52 0.17
N LEU A 200 17.36 9.29 1.42
CA LEU A 200 17.57 10.37 2.38
C LEU A 200 18.60 11.38 1.88
N VAL A 201 19.73 10.91 1.37
CA VAL A 201 20.75 11.77 0.76
C VAL A 201 20.17 12.55 -0.43
N VAL A 202 19.44 11.89 -1.32
CA VAL A 202 18.80 12.52 -2.49
C VAL A 202 17.81 13.61 -2.05
N VAL A 203 16.97 13.34 -1.06
CA VAL A 203 15.99 14.32 -0.56
C VAL A 203 16.69 15.52 0.08
N VAL A 204 17.67 15.29 0.94
CA VAL A 204 18.40 16.36 1.63
C VAL A 204 19.15 17.26 0.62
N THR A 205 19.81 16.67 -0.39
CA THR A 205 20.69 17.39 -1.30
C THR A 205 19.94 17.98 -2.50
N LEU A 206 19.00 17.25 -3.10
CA LEU A 206 18.41 17.58 -4.40
C LEU A 206 16.98 18.12 -4.33
N LEU A 207 16.20 17.81 -3.27
CA LEU A 207 14.83 18.29 -3.16
C LEU A 207 14.83 19.77 -2.73
N PRO A 208 14.35 20.72 -3.57
CA PRO A 208 14.10 22.09 -3.12
C PRO A 208 12.83 22.15 -2.29
N GLU A 209 12.68 23.23 -1.49
CA GLU A 209 11.39 23.51 -0.86
C GLU A 209 10.38 23.96 -1.92
N THR A 210 9.23 23.28 -1.98
CA THR A 210 8.18 23.56 -2.97
C THR A 210 6.99 24.31 -2.38
N HIS A 211 6.93 24.43 -1.05
CA HIS A 211 5.87 25.14 -0.33
C HIS A 211 6.44 26.34 0.45
N PRO A 212 6.47 27.54 -0.16
CA PRO A 212 7.14 28.69 0.42
C PRO A 212 6.41 29.19 1.70
N PRO A 213 7.10 29.91 2.58
CA PRO A 213 6.56 30.35 3.89
C PRO A 213 5.26 31.15 3.82
N ASN A 214 5.05 31.91 2.76
CA ASN A 214 3.85 32.73 2.53
C ASN A 214 2.59 31.92 2.15
N GLU A 215 2.74 30.65 1.78
CA GLU A 215 1.65 29.75 1.44
C GLU A 215 1.34 28.74 2.56
N ARG A 216 2.09 28.81 3.67
CA ARG A 216 1.95 27.87 4.79
C ARG A 216 0.67 28.08 5.54
N LEU A 217 -0.02 26.96 5.84
CA LEU A 217 -1.27 26.96 6.56
C LEU A 217 -1.05 26.79 8.08
N PRO A 218 -1.91 27.33 8.95
CA PRO A 218 -1.88 27.01 10.38
C PRO A 218 -2.16 25.52 10.57
N LEU A 219 -1.60 24.94 11.65
CA LEU A 219 -1.95 23.55 12.00
C LEU A 219 -3.43 23.46 12.30
N PRO A 220 -4.14 22.52 11.68
CA PRO A 220 -5.53 22.25 12.04
C PRO A 220 -5.60 21.78 13.50
N ARG A 221 -6.77 21.90 14.09
CA ARG A 221 -6.99 21.42 15.45
C ARG A 221 -6.87 19.89 15.51
N VAL A 222 -6.38 19.36 16.63
CA VAL A 222 -6.10 17.91 16.78
C VAL A 222 -7.28 17.01 16.37
N TRP A 223 -8.52 17.43 16.67
CA TRP A 223 -9.70 16.65 16.26
C TRP A 223 -10.00 16.69 14.75
N GLU A 224 -9.51 17.68 14.00
CA GLU A 224 -9.64 17.76 12.54
C GLU A 224 -8.67 16.80 11.85
N LEU A 225 -7.59 16.45 12.55
CA LEU A 225 -6.57 15.49 12.10
C LEU A 225 -6.97 14.02 12.36
N GLN A 226 -8.08 13.79 13.09
CA GLN A 226 -8.52 12.43 13.39
C GLN A 226 -8.96 11.71 12.10
N PRO A 227 -8.28 10.63 11.71
CA PRO A 227 -8.63 9.89 10.49
C PRO A 227 -10.04 9.30 10.55
N PHE A 228 -10.53 8.95 11.75
CA PHE A 228 -11.89 8.44 11.96
C PHE A 228 -13.00 9.47 11.66
N GLY A 229 -12.77 10.77 11.90
CA GLY A 229 -13.73 11.83 11.59
C GLY A 229 -13.98 11.98 10.08
N GLN A 230 -12.94 11.78 9.26
CA GLN A 230 -13.06 11.76 7.81
C GLN A 230 -13.85 10.52 7.34
N LEU A 231 -13.58 9.37 7.93
CA LEU A 231 -14.30 8.13 7.62
C LEU A 231 -15.79 8.23 7.99
N GLN A 232 -16.12 8.78 9.15
CA GLN A 232 -17.51 8.98 9.58
C GLN A 232 -18.30 9.82 8.58
N ARG A 233 -17.71 10.91 8.07
CA ARG A 233 -18.36 11.76 7.05
C ARG A 233 -18.67 11.00 5.77
N VAL A 234 -17.72 10.17 5.31
CA VAL A 234 -17.88 9.36 4.08
C VAL A 234 -18.95 8.28 4.26
N PHE A 235 -18.99 7.62 5.43
CA PHE A 235 -20.03 6.62 5.72
C PHE A 235 -21.40 7.22 6.05
N ALA A 236 -21.46 8.49 6.44
CA ALA A 236 -22.71 9.20 6.68
C ALA A 236 -23.47 9.49 5.37
N ASP A 237 -22.78 9.63 4.22
CA ASP A 237 -23.42 9.87 2.94
C ASP A 237 -23.98 8.54 2.36
N PRO A 238 -25.35 8.42 2.27
CA PRO A 238 -25.98 7.21 1.74
C PRO A 238 -25.61 6.89 0.27
N ARG A 239 -25.17 7.91 -0.50
CA ARG A 239 -24.84 7.79 -1.93
C ARG A 239 -23.58 6.99 -2.16
N VAL A 240 -22.62 7.12 -1.25
CA VAL A 240 -21.29 6.51 -1.36
C VAL A 240 -21.04 5.39 -0.35
N ARG A 241 -21.83 5.33 0.75
CA ARG A 241 -21.64 4.37 1.85
C ARG A 241 -21.43 2.92 1.37
N ARG A 242 -22.24 2.46 0.42
CA ARG A 242 -22.13 1.08 -0.12
C ARG A 242 -20.83 0.86 -0.87
N LEU A 243 -20.40 1.82 -1.71
CA LEU A 243 -19.15 1.71 -2.46
C LEU A 243 -17.93 1.83 -1.54
N CYS A 244 -18.00 2.68 -0.52
CA CYS A 244 -16.95 2.78 0.49
C CYS A 244 -16.84 1.49 1.33
N ALA A 245 -17.99 0.88 1.69
CA ALA A 245 -18.01 -0.43 2.34
C ALA A 245 -17.43 -1.52 1.41
N ALA A 246 -17.80 -1.53 0.14
CA ALA A 246 -17.23 -2.44 -0.86
C ALA A 246 -15.72 -2.26 -1.00
N PHE A 247 -15.24 -1.02 -1.05
CA PHE A 247 -13.82 -0.68 -1.12
C PHE A 247 -13.06 -1.16 0.14
N PHE A 248 -13.62 -0.88 1.31
CA PHE A 248 -13.03 -1.32 2.58
C PHE A 248 -12.95 -2.85 2.67
N LEU A 249 -14.06 -3.56 2.40
CA LEU A 249 -14.10 -5.03 2.48
C LEU A 249 -13.20 -5.70 1.45
N PHE A 250 -13.09 -5.12 0.25
CA PHE A 250 -12.15 -5.59 -0.77
C PHE A 250 -10.71 -5.54 -0.24
N PHE A 251 -10.27 -4.40 0.27
CA PHE A 251 -8.91 -4.26 0.80
C PHE A 251 -8.69 -5.05 2.10
N LEU A 252 -9.73 -5.22 2.92
CA LEU A 252 -9.67 -6.06 4.13
C LEU A 252 -9.35 -7.52 3.77
N GLY A 253 -10.11 -8.10 2.85
CA GLY A 253 -9.87 -9.47 2.38
C GLY A 253 -8.55 -9.63 1.65
N PHE A 254 -8.24 -8.68 0.76
CA PHE A 254 -7.01 -8.72 -0.03
C PHE A 254 -5.74 -8.58 0.83
N SER A 255 -5.72 -7.64 1.78
CA SER A 255 -4.55 -7.44 2.65
C SER A 255 -4.33 -8.62 3.60
N GLY A 256 -5.41 -9.18 4.16
CA GLY A 256 -5.33 -10.37 5.01
C GLY A 256 -4.78 -11.59 4.25
N PHE A 257 -5.30 -11.83 3.06
CA PHE A 257 -4.80 -12.88 2.17
C PHE A 257 -3.31 -12.70 1.85
N THR A 258 -2.94 -11.49 1.40
CA THR A 258 -1.57 -11.22 0.93
C THR A 258 -0.55 -11.39 2.06
N ALA A 259 -0.89 -10.97 3.28
CA ALA A 259 0.00 -11.06 4.44
C ALA A 259 0.37 -12.51 4.81
N LEU A 260 -0.55 -13.45 4.62
CA LEU A 260 -0.34 -14.85 4.99
C LEU A 260 0.02 -15.77 3.82
N LEU A 261 -0.06 -15.25 2.59
CA LEU A 261 0.17 -16.04 1.36
C LEU A 261 1.52 -16.75 1.38
N VAL A 262 2.59 -16.05 1.75
CA VAL A 262 3.95 -16.61 1.79
C VAL A 262 4.12 -17.59 2.94
N LEU A 263 3.51 -17.31 4.10
CA LEU A 263 3.50 -18.28 5.20
C LEU A 263 2.80 -19.57 4.78
N TYR A 264 1.68 -19.45 4.07
CA TYR A 264 0.98 -20.59 3.49
C TYR A 264 1.86 -21.36 2.51
N PHE A 265 2.54 -20.70 1.57
CA PHE A 265 3.47 -21.33 0.63
C PHE A 265 4.58 -22.09 1.34
N LYS A 266 5.18 -21.48 2.37
CA LYS A 266 6.23 -22.10 3.18
C LYS A 266 5.72 -23.36 3.90
N GLN A 267 4.56 -23.26 4.56
CA GLN A 267 4.03 -24.35 5.40
C GLN A 267 3.32 -25.46 4.61
N ALA A 268 2.61 -25.12 3.51
CA ALA A 268 1.86 -26.09 2.71
C ALA A 268 2.74 -26.81 1.68
N PHE A 269 3.62 -26.06 1.01
CA PHE A 269 4.40 -26.57 -0.13
C PHE A 269 5.91 -26.66 0.16
N GLY A 270 6.40 -26.10 1.27
CA GLY A 270 7.84 -26.05 1.58
C GLY A 270 8.61 -25.05 0.69
N TRP A 271 7.93 -24.05 0.13
CA TRP A 271 8.57 -23.09 -0.77
C TRP A 271 9.56 -22.19 -0.01
N GLY A 272 10.73 -22.00 -0.62
CA GLY A 272 11.72 -21.03 -0.16
C GLY A 272 11.46 -19.62 -0.68
N PRO A 273 12.34 -18.66 -0.31
CA PRO A 273 12.21 -17.24 -0.68
C PRO A 273 12.07 -17.00 -2.18
N GLY A 274 12.83 -17.74 -2.98
CA GLY A 274 12.89 -17.55 -4.44
C GLY A 274 11.57 -17.87 -5.15
N LEU A 275 10.94 -19.00 -4.84
CA LEU A 275 9.64 -19.36 -5.45
C LEU A 275 8.53 -18.43 -4.94
N SER A 276 8.52 -18.11 -3.65
CA SER A 276 7.57 -17.18 -3.08
C SER A 276 7.67 -15.79 -3.71
N ALA A 277 8.87 -15.27 -3.87
CA ALA A 277 9.10 -13.99 -4.55
C ALA A 277 8.75 -14.04 -6.04
N GLY A 278 8.98 -15.20 -6.71
CA GLY A 278 8.56 -15.43 -8.08
C GLY A 278 7.04 -15.27 -8.28
N ALA A 279 6.23 -15.73 -7.33
CA ALA A 279 4.79 -15.53 -7.37
C ALA A 279 4.42 -14.03 -7.31
N PHE A 280 5.08 -13.24 -6.45
CA PHE A 280 4.85 -11.78 -6.38
C PHE A 280 5.39 -11.05 -7.62
N LEU A 281 6.46 -11.53 -8.24
CA LEU A 281 6.93 -10.99 -9.52
C LEU A 281 5.85 -11.12 -10.60
N VAL A 282 5.19 -12.28 -10.69
CA VAL A 282 4.06 -12.48 -11.62
C VAL A 282 2.94 -11.49 -11.32
N VAL A 283 2.59 -11.29 -10.03
CA VAL A 283 1.61 -10.28 -9.62
C VAL A 283 2.01 -8.89 -10.13
N GLY A 284 3.27 -8.49 -9.93
CA GLY A 284 3.78 -7.19 -10.36
C GLY A 284 3.71 -6.99 -11.87
N VAL A 285 4.15 -7.98 -12.65
CA VAL A 285 4.12 -7.94 -14.12
C VAL A 285 2.68 -7.84 -14.63
N VAL A 286 1.78 -8.72 -14.17
CA VAL A 286 0.38 -8.71 -14.59
C VAL A 286 -0.31 -7.41 -14.20
N ALA A 287 -0.11 -6.93 -12.97
CA ALA A 287 -0.69 -5.65 -12.51
C ALA A 287 -0.21 -4.48 -13.37
N THR A 288 1.08 -4.46 -13.74
CA THR A 288 1.64 -3.40 -14.59
C THR A 288 1.05 -3.43 -16.01
N VAL A 289 0.92 -4.60 -16.62
CA VAL A 289 0.31 -4.75 -17.93
C VAL A 289 -1.16 -4.31 -17.90
N VAL A 290 -1.90 -4.73 -16.88
CA VAL A 290 -3.32 -4.40 -16.74
C VAL A 290 -3.52 -2.92 -16.48
N GLN A 291 -2.85 -2.36 -15.48
CA GLN A 291 -3.05 -0.95 -15.07
C GLN A 291 -2.37 0.03 -16.03
N GLY A 292 -1.22 -0.34 -16.61
CA GLY A 292 -0.47 0.52 -17.53
C GLY A 292 -0.99 0.51 -18.96
N GLY A 293 -1.61 -0.59 -19.41
CA GLY A 293 -2.01 -0.75 -20.81
C GLY A 293 -3.48 -1.07 -21.04
N LEU A 294 -4.06 -2.00 -20.28
CA LEU A 294 -5.37 -2.56 -20.58
C LEU A 294 -6.53 -1.80 -19.94
N ILE A 295 -6.34 -1.19 -18.76
CA ILE A 295 -7.45 -0.57 -18.00
C ILE A 295 -8.15 0.54 -18.77
N GLY A 296 -7.40 1.41 -19.46
CA GLY A 296 -7.97 2.54 -20.20
C GLY A 296 -8.96 2.08 -21.30
N PRO A 297 -8.52 1.29 -22.28
CA PRO A 297 -9.41 0.74 -23.33
C PRO A 297 -10.57 -0.10 -22.77
N LEU A 298 -10.34 -0.86 -21.69
CA LEU A 298 -11.38 -1.69 -21.09
C LEU A 298 -12.47 -0.85 -20.40
N VAL A 299 -12.07 0.22 -19.67
CA VAL A 299 -13.03 1.16 -19.05
C VAL A 299 -13.91 1.84 -20.12
N GLN A 300 -13.30 2.24 -21.26
CA GLN A 300 -14.05 2.87 -22.35
C GLN A 300 -15.09 1.92 -22.99
N ARG A 301 -14.77 0.61 -23.08
CA ARG A 301 -15.66 -0.37 -23.72
C ARG A 301 -16.70 -0.98 -22.77
N LEU A 302 -16.32 -1.30 -21.55
CA LEU A 302 -17.16 -2.08 -20.62
C LEU A 302 -17.72 -1.23 -19.46
N GLY A 303 -17.12 -0.07 -19.20
CA GLY A 303 -17.44 0.76 -18.04
C GLY A 303 -16.89 0.22 -16.72
N GLU A 304 -16.80 1.10 -15.73
CA GLU A 304 -16.17 0.81 -14.42
C GLU A 304 -16.92 -0.24 -13.62
N TRP A 305 -18.25 -0.29 -13.70
CA TRP A 305 -19.10 -1.24 -12.97
C TRP A 305 -18.86 -2.68 -13.41
N ARG A 306 -18.93 -2.93 -14.71
CA ARG A 306 -18.70 -4.29 -15.27
C ARG A 306 -17.27 -4.74 -15.02
N LEU A 307 -16.30 -3.84 -15.18
CA LEU A 307 -14.90 -4.16 -14.88
C LEU A 307 -14.68 -4.51 -13.42
N THR A 308 -15.32 -3.81 -12.49
CA THR A 308 -15.24 -4.15 -11.06
C THR A 308 -15.81 -5.55 -10.83
N GLN A 309 -16.94 -5.91 -11.43
CA GLN A 309 -17.55 -7.24 -11.27
C GLN A 309 -16.68 -8.35 -11.87
N ILE A 310 -16.16 -8.16 -13.09
CA ILE A 310 -15.25 -9.13 -13.73
C ILE A 310 -13.98 -9.29 -12.89
N GLY A 311 -13.40 -8.19 -12.43
CA GLY A 311 -12.22 -8.20 -11.59
C GLY A 311 -12.44 -8.93 -10.27
N LEU A 312 -13.59 -8.72 -9.60
CA LEU A 312 -13.95 -9.45 -8.38
C LEU A 312 -14.09 -10.96 -8.62
N GLY A 313 -14.66 -11.36 -9.77
CA GLY A 313 -14.71 -12.76 -10.19
C GLY A 313 -13.33 -13.37 -10.34
N CYS A 314 -12.38 -12.64 -10.96
CA CYS A 314 -10.98 -13.07 -11.06
C CYS A 314 -10.31 -13.19 -9.67
N VAL A 315 -10.54 -12.22 -8.76
CA VAL A 315 -10.00 -12.28 -7.40
C VAL A 315 -10.55 -13.52 -6.66
N MET A 316 -11.84 -13.77 -6.73
CA MET A 316 -12.45 -14.97 -6.13
C MET A 316 -11.88 -16.26 -6.71
N ALA A 317 -11.70 -16.33 -8.04
CA ALA A 317 -11.07 -17.47 -8.70
C ALA A 317 -9.64 -17.68 -8.21
N GLY A 318 -8.84 -16.61 -8.08
CA GLY A 318 -7.50 -16.70 -7.53
C GLY A 318 -7.49 -17.20 -6.08
N PHE A 319 -8.39 -16.70 -5.23
CA PHE A 319 -8.54 -17.17 -3.85
C PHE A 319 -8.98 -18.64 -3.78
N LEU A 320 -9.80 -19.09 -4.70
CA LEU A 320 -10.25 -20.48 -4.77
C LEU A 320 -9.15 -21.45 -5.23
N LEU A 321 -8.35 -21.05 -6.23
CA LEU A 321 -7.36 -21.93 -6.84
C LEU A 321 -6.16 -22.19 -5.92
N VAL A 322 -5.72 -21.22 -5.11
CA VAL A 322 -4.55 -21.40 -4.23
C VAL A 322 -4.71 -22.55 -3.23
N PRO A 323 -5.81 -22.67 -2.45
CA PRO A 323 -5.98 -23.79 -1.50
C PRO A 323 -6.26 -25.14 -2.17
N LEU A 324 -6.58 -25.16 -3.46
CA LEU A 324 -6.74 -26.40 -4.24
C LEU A 324 -5.41 -26.99 -4.71
N ALA A 325 -4.32 -26.20 -4.63
CA ALA A 325 -2.98 -26.69 -4.97
C ALA A 325 -2.51 -27.72 -3.96
N ASP A 326 -1.84 -28.78 -4.46
CA ASP A 326 -1.10 -29.78 -3.71
C ASP A 326 0.40 -29.70 -4.07
N ARG A 327 1.24 -30.48 -3.40
CA ARG A 327 2.70 -30.45 -3.65
C ARG A 327 3.08 -30.84 -5.09
N GLY A 328 2.27 -31.64 -5.78
CA GLY A 328 2.55 -32.12 -7.14
C GLY A 328 2.26 -31.04 -8.19
N ASN A 329 1.25 -30.20 -7.96
CA ASN A 329 0.79 -29.18 -8.91
C ASN A 329 0.95 -27.74 -8.41
N ALA A 330 1.56 -27.54 -7.23
CA ALA A 330 1.61 -26.23 -6.57
C ALA A 330 2.19 -25.13 -7.46
N VAL A 331 3.29 -25.37 -8.16
CA VAL A 331 3.94 -24.33 -8.96
C VAL A 331 3.02 -23.85 -10.08
N PRO A 332 2.56 -24.67 -11.05
CA PRO A 332 1.73 -24.17 -12.13
C PRO A 332 0.39 -23.60 -11.64
N LEU A 333 -0.25 -24.25 -10.65
CA LEU A 333 -1.57 -23.81 -10.19
C LEU A 333 -1.51 -22.51 -9.40
N VAL A 334 -0.55 -22.36 -8.49
CA VAL A 334 -0.38 -21.11 -7.72
C VAL A 334 0.04 -19.95 -8.60
N PHE A 335 0.98 -20.16 -9.54
CA PHE A 335 1.38 -19.10 -10.47
C PHE A 335 0.22 -18.64 -11.35
N THR A 336 -0.61 -19.58 -11.81
CA THR A 336 -1.86 -19.26 -12.53
C THR A 336 -2.84 -18.52 -11.63
N ALA A 337 -3.05 -18.98 -10.39
CA ALA A 337 -3.94 -18.37 -9.43
C ALA A 337 -3.55 -16.92 -9.11
N VAL A 338 -2.26 -16.67 -8.85
CA VAL A 338 -1.79 -15.31 -8.54
C VAL A 338 -1.80 -14.39 -9.78
N ALA A 339 -1.63 -14.94 -10.99
CA ALA A 339 -1.78 -14.18 -12.24
C ALA A 339 -3.26 -13.73 -12.43
N ILE A 340 -4.22 -14.65 -12.24
CA ILE A 340 -5.66 -14.34 -12.30
C ILE A 340 -6.05 -13.34 -11.21
N LEU A 341 -5.52 -13.50 -10.00
CA LEU A 341 -5.74 -12.59 -8.87
C LEU A 341 -5.18 -11.19 -9.19
N ALA A 342 -3.99 -11.10 -9.77
CA ALA A 342 -3.37 -9.84 -10.16
C ALA A 342 -4.15 -9.15 -11.28
N LEU A 343 -4.66 -9.90 -12.26
CA LEU A 343 -5.59 -9.40 -13.27
C LEU A 343 -6.82 -8.79 -12.58
N GLY A 344 -7.43 -9.54 -11.66
CA GLY A 344 -8.61 -9.10 -10.93
C GLY A 344 -8.36 -7.82 -10.13
N THR A 345 -7.31 -7.77 -9.31
CA THR A 345 -6.98 -6.59 -8.50
C THR A 345 -6.61 -5.39 -9.37
N GLY A 346 -5.94 -5.63 -10.50
CA GLY A 346 -5.61 -4.61 -11.50
C GLY A 346 -6.83 -3.95 -12.13
N LEU A 347 -7.94 -4.69 -12.25
CA LEU A 347 -9.22 -4.18 -12.74
C LEU A 347 -10.05 -3.52 -11.60
N VAL A 348 -10.15 -4.16 -10.44
CA VAL A 348 -10.99 -3.70 -9.32
C VAL A 348 -10.48 -2.39 -8.74
N THR A 349 -9.20 -2.31 -8.42
CA THR A 349 -8.64 -1.18 -7.65
C THR A 349 -8.88 0.18 -8.32
N PRO A 350 -8.51 0.41 -9.60
CA PRO A 350 -8.74 1.68 -10.24
C PRO A 350 -10.23 1.93 -10.53
N SER A 351 -10.99 0.91 -10.92
CA SER A 351 -12.40 1.05 -11.24
C SER A 351 -13.24 1.41 -10.01
N LEU A 352 -13.04 0.71 -8.90
CA LEU A 352 -13.76 0.97 -7.66
C LEU A 352 -13.37 2.32 -7.05
N ARG A 353 -12.07 2.68 -7.13
CA ARG A 353 -11.57 3.99 -6.69
C ARG A 353 -12.20 5.13 -7.51
N SER A 354 -12.33 4.96 -8.83
CA SER A 354 -12.99 5.93 -9.72
C SER A 354 -14.48 6.06 -9.41
N LEU A 355 -15.20 4.93 -9.23
CA LEU A 355 -16.63 4.93 -8.88
C LEU A 355 -16.92 5.70 -7.58
N VAL A 356 -16.07 5.53 -6.54
CA VAL A 356 -16.23 6.27 -5.28
C VAL A 356 -15.87 7.74 -5.46
N SER A 357 -14.72 8.03 -6.10
CA SER A 357 -14.23 9.40 -6.27
C SER A 357 -15.21 10.27 -7.05
N ARG A 358 -15.84 9.76 -8.11
CA ARG A 358 -16.85 10.49 -8.89
C ARG A 358 -18.08 10.89 -8.06
N ARG A 359 -18.48 10.07 -7.09
CA ARG A 359 -19.63 10.35 -6.22
C ARG A 359 -19.31 11.27 -5.04
N LEU A 360 -18.03 11.36 -4.69
CA LEU A 360 -17.53 12.29 -3.68
C LEU A 360 -17.04 13.63 -4.27
N ALA A 361 -17.20 13.85 -5.58
CA ALA A 361 -16.67 15.03 -6.27
C ALA A 361 -17.19 16.36 -5.66
N ASP A 362 -18.42 16.37 -5.14
CA ASP A 362 -19.02 17.52 -4.48
C ASP A 362 -18.30 17.93 -3.18
N SER A 363 -17.62 16.98 -2.50
CA SER A 363 -16.84 17.24 -1.29
C SER A 363 -15.38 17.65 -1.57
N GLY A 364 -14.99 17.76 -2.83
CA GLY A 364 -13.63 18.04 -3.29
C GLY A 364 -12.79 16.75 -3.50
N GLN A 365 -12.08 16.71 -4.63
CA GLN A 365 -11.31 15.53 -5.05
C GLN A 365 -10.22 15.12 -4.03
N GLY A 366 -9.58 16.09 -3.37
CA GLY A 366 -8.55 15.81 -2.36
C GLY A 366 -9.12 15.09 -1.14
N ALA A 367 -10.27 15.55 -0.62
CA ALA A 367 -10.95 14.91 0.51
C ALA A 367 -11.43 13.49 0.16
N ALA A 368 -11.95 13.29 -1.05
CA ALA A 368 -12.36 11.99 -1.55
C ALA A 368 -11.21 10.99 -1.61
N LEU A 369 -10.08 11.38 -2.20
CA LEU A 369 -8.89 10.53 -2.33
C LEU A 369 -8.25 10.24 -0.96
N GLY A 370 -8.22 11.24 -0.06
CA GLY A 370 -7.75 11.07 1.32
C GLY A 370 -8.59 10.07 2.10
N SER A 371 -9.92 10.15 1.97
CA SER A 371 -10.84 9.21 2.62
C SER A 371 -10.69 7.78 2.11
N LEU A 372 -10.49 7.60 0.80
CA LEU A 372 -10.20 6.28 0.22
C LEU A 372 -8.86 5.71 0.71
N GLN A 373 -7.84 6.55 0.82
CA GLN A 373 -6.54 6.14 1.37
C GLN A 373 -6.68 5.72 2.84
N GLY A 374 -7.44 6.49 3.63
CA GLY A 374 -7.75 6.15 5.02
C GLY A 374 -8.48 4.79 5.15
N LEU A 375 -9.50 4.55 4.32
CA LEU A 375 -10.21 3.27 4.27
C LEU A 375 -9.29 2.11 3.91
N GLN A 376 -8.42 2.30 2.93
CA GLN A 376 -7.44 1.29 2.53
C GLN A 376 -6.45 0.99 3.66
N SER A 377 -5.92 2.01 4.34
CA SER A 377 -4.97 1.83 5.45
C SER A 377 -5.63 1.14 6.64
N LEU A 378 -6.88 1.49 6.98
CA LEU A 378 -7.65 0.81 8.02
C LEU A 378 -7.91 -0.66 7.67
N ALA A 379 -8.25 -0.95 6.42
CA ALA A 379 -8.42 -2.32 5.94
C ALA A 379 -7.10 -3.11 6.00
N SER A 380 -5.98 -2.48 5.63
CA SER A 380 -4.65 -3.08 5.71
C SER A 380 -4.16 -3.28 7.15
N PHE A 381 -4.67 -2.49 8.10
CA PHE A 381 -4.44 -2.73 9.53
C PHE A 381 -5.24 -3.93 10.06
N LEU A 382 -6.52 -4.01 9.75
CA LEU A 382 -7.42 -5.04 10.31
C LEU A 382 -7.29 -6.40 9.59
N GLY A 383 -7.05 -6.40 8.27
CA GLY A 383 -7.01 -7.60 7.46
C GLY A 383 -5.99 -8.65 7.90
N PRO A 384 -4.70 -8.31 8.00
CA PRO A 384 -3.66 -9.27 8.37
C PRO A 384 -3.85 -9.90 9.76
N PRO A 385 -4.17 -9.15 10.85
CA PRO A 385 -4.45 -9.76 12.14
C PRO A 385 -5.66 -10.70 12.15
N LEU A 386 -6.75 -10.30 11.48
CA LEU A 386 -7.94 -11.13 11.37
C LEU A 386 -7.67 -12.41 10.57
N ALA A 387 -6.95 -12.30 9.47
CA ALA A 387 -6.54 -13.45 8.68
C ALA A 387 -5.60 -14.37 9.46
N GLY A 388 -4.62 -13.79 10.23
CA GLY A 388 -3.70 -14.54 11.08
C GLY A 388 -4.42 -15.29 12.19
N LEU A 389 -5.38 -14.64 12.84
CA LEU A 389 -6.22 -15.29 13.85
C LEU A 389 -7.00 -16.47 13.24
N ALA A 390 -7.66 -16.27 12.11
CA ALA A 390 -8.39 -17.32 11.42
C ALA A 390 -7.47 -18.46 10.95
N TYR A 391 -6.27 -18.14 10.50
CA TYR A 391 -5.25 -19.10 10.09
C TYR A 391 -4.89 -20.08 11.20
N GLU A 392 -4.69 -19.57 12.42
CA GLU A 392 -4.31 -20.38 13.58
C GLU A 392 -5.50 -21.10 14.24
N THR A 393 -6.70 -20.46 14.29
CA THR A 393 -7.85 -21.02 15.02
C THR A 393 -8.72 -21.92 14.17
N ILE A 394 -8.91 -21.59 12.89
CA ILE A 394 -9.81 -22.34 11.98
C ILE A 394 -8.99 -23.27 11.07
N GLY A 395 -7.78 -22.82 10.67
CA GLY A 395 -6.87 -23.61 9.86
C GLY A 395 -6.26 -22.83 8.69
N ARG A 396 -5.18 -23.40 8.13
CA ARG A 396 -4.31 -22.72 7.13
C ARG A 396 -5.03 -22.25 5.86
N ARG A 397 -6.18 -22.85 5.51
CA ARG A 397 -6.97 -22.47 4.32
C ARG A 397 -8.03 -21.42 4.62
N SER A 398 -8.27 -21.08 5.89
CA SER A 398 -9.34 -20.16 6.30
C SER A 398 -9.22 -18.74 5.71
N PRO A 399 -8.03 -18.10 5.55
CA PRO A 399 -7.94 -16.78 4.95
C PRO A 399 -8.46 -16.73 3.53
N PHE A 400 -8.31 -17.82 2.77
CA PHE A 400 -8.80 -17.93 1.39
C PHE A 400 -10.33 -17.96 1.36
N TRP A 401 -10.95 -18.80 2.22
CA TRP A 401 -12.41 -18.92 2.31
C TRP A 401 -13.06 -17.65 2.83
N LEU A 402 -12.47 -17.01 3.84
CA LEU A 402 -12.90 -15.70 4.32
C LEU A 402 -12.76 -14.63 3.23
N GLY A 403 -11.68 -14.67 2.46
CA GLY A 403 -11.48 -13.79 1.31
C GLY A 403 -12.58 -13.95 0.26
N ILE A 404 -12.95 -15.18 -0.10
CA ILE A 404 -14.05 -15.47 -1.03
C ILE A 404 -15.37 -14.92 -0.50
N LEU A 405 -15.67 -15.17 0.79
CA LEU A 405 -16.89 -14.67 1.43
C LEU A 405 -16.96 -13.14 1.39
N LEU A 406 -15.86 -12.46 1.74
CA LEU A 406 -15.79 -11.00 1.68
C LEU A 406 -15.97 -10.49 0.25
N MET A 407 -15.33 -11.13 -0.74
CA MET A 407 -15.50 -10.75 -2.15
C MET A 407 -16.93 -10.97 -2.65
N ALA A 408 -17.61 -12.03 -2.20
CA ALA A 408 -19.03 -12.24 -2.52
C ALA A 408 -19.92 -11.12 -1.96
N VAL A 409 -19.66 -10.65 -0.73
CA VAL A 409 -20.33 -9.47 -0.16
C VAL A 409 -20.02 -8.22 -0.98
N VAL A 410 -18.76 -8.03 -1.41
CA VAL A 410 -18.38 -6.89 -2.26
C VAL A 410 -19.12 -6.94 -3.61
N VAL A 411 -19.21 -8.10 -4.24
CA VAL A 411 -20.01 -8.29 -5.49
C VAL A 411 -21.45 -7.87 -5.27
N TRP A 412 -22.06 -8.32 -4.18
CA TRP A 412 -23.45 -7.95 -3.83
C TRP A 412 -23.61 -6.43 -3.62
N LEU A 413 -22.69 -5.80 -2.86
CA LEU A 413 -22.71 -4.34 -2.62
C LEU A 413 -22.58 -3.54 -3.91
N VAL A 414 -21.70 -3.99 -4.82
CA VAL A 414 -21.49 -3.37 -6.12
C VAL A 414 -22.72 -3.59 -7.02
N ALA A 415 -23.24 -4.81 -7.14
CA ALA A 415 -24.40 -5.12 -7.96
C ALA A 415 -25.65 -4.31 -7.53
N ALA A 416 -25.94 -4.24 -6.23
CA ALA A 416 -27.04 -3.44 -5.69
C ALA A 416 -26.90 -1.91 -5.94
N GLY A 417 -25.69 -1.44 -6.21
CA GLY A 417 -25.41 -0.06 -6.57
C GLY A 417 -25.65 0.26 -8.08
N SER A 418 -25.48 -0.74 -8.95
CA SER A 418 -25.66 -0.58 -10.40
C SER A 418 -27.14 -0.49 -10.82
N HIS A 419 -28.03 -1.26 -10.19
CA HIS A 419 -29.46 -1.26 -10.48
C HIS A 419 -30.12 0.11 -10.24
N ARG A 420 -29.74 0.81 -9.17
CA ARG A 420 -30.29 2.15 -8.89
C ARG A 420 -29.83 3.25 -9.86
N GLN A 421 -28.74 3.05 -10.62
CA GLN A 421 -28.36 3.97 -11.68
C GLN A 421 -29.15 3.75 -12.96
N ALA A 422 -29.50 2.51 -13.28
CA ALA A 422 -30.35 2.20 -14.43
C ALA A 422 -31.76 2.77 -14.25
N GLU A 423 -32.27 2.85 -13.01
CA GLU A 423 -33.57 3.42 -12.68
C GLU A 423 -33.57 4.97 -12.58
N ALA A 424 -32.39 5.61 -12.43
CA ALA A 424 -32.27 7.06 -12.28
C ALA A 424 -31.88 7.79 -13.57
N THR A 425 -31.66 7.07 -14.68
CA THR A 425 -31.50 7.64 -16.03
C THR A 425 -32.84 7.47 -16.77
N PRO A 426 -33.58 8.59 -16.96
CA PRO A 426 -34.84 8.57 -17.76
C PRO A 426 -34.59 8.27 -19.23
#